data_317a675756de53eb79660172edb2b3bb
#
_entry.id   317a675756de53eb79660172edb2b3bb
#
_cell.length_a   1.000
_cell.length_b   1.000
_cell.length_c   1.000
_cell.angle_alpha   90.00
_cell.angle_beta   90.00
_cell.angle_gamma   90.00
#
_symmetry.space_group_name_H-M   'P 1'
#
loop_
_entity.id
_entity.type
_entity.pdbx_description
1 polymer ?
#
loop_
_entity_poly.entity_id
_entity_poly.type
_entity_poly.pdbx_seq_one_letter_code
_entity_poly.pdbx_strand_id
1 'polypeptide(L)'
;LMVVNVLPTADQIQKLDKKDRVMYIYAGKPSSRYSDKYGSGARIQLNDKFATVEEVGAFVLAERAAKRQELQNVLTTSLKVDGQTKMGLVSDIKQELRKVQALKINYTTRIGDYTQNLN
;
A
#
# COMPACT_ATOMS: atom_id res chain seq x y z
N LEU A 1 -3.78 -16.91 -23.30
CA LEU A 1 -3.40 -16.45 -23.64
C LEU A 1 -3.21 -16.42 -24.43
N MET A 2 -3.59 -16.58 -24.63
CA MET A 2 -3.30 -16.39 -25.31
C MET A 2 -2.94 -15.46 -26.07
N VAL A 3 -3.23 -14.96 -26.12
CA VAL A 3 -2.75 -13.90 -26.63
C VAL A 3 -1.42 -14.04 -26.92
N VAL A 4 -1.09 -15.05 -26.72
CA VAL A 4 0.07 -15.47 -26.86
C VAL A 4 0.87 -15.03 -27.89
N ASN A 5 0.42 -15.02 -29.00
CA ASN A 5 1.19 -14.67 -30.13
C ASN A 5 1.19 -13.21 -30.45
N VAL A 6 0.60 -12.45 -29.56
CA VAL A 6 0.50 -11.02 -29.75
C VAL A 6 1.44 -10.33 -28.79
N LEU A 7 2.35 -9.53 -29.31
CA LEU A 7 3.22 -8.75 -28.46
C LEU A 7 2.42 -7.66 -27.76
N PRO A 8 2.65 -7.45 -26.48
CA PRO A 8 1.96 -6.38 -25.76
C PRO A 8 2.26 -5.02 -26.37
N THR A 9 1.28 -4.13 -26.34
CA THR A 9 1.51 -2.77 -26.76
C THR A 9 2.39 -2.06 -25.73
N ALA A 10 2.99 -0.95 -26.13
CA ALA A 10 3.77 -0.14 -25.21
C ALA A 10 2.95 0.26 -23.98
N ASP A 11 1.67 0.58 -24.19
CA ASP A 11 0.79 0.96 -23.07
C ASP A 11 0.58 -0.19 -22.10
N GLN A 12 0.43 -1.40 -22.60
CA GLN A 12 0.25 -2.56 -21.74
C GLN A 12 1.50 -2.85 -20.95
N ILE A 13 2.67 -2.72 -21.57
CA ILE A 13 3.93 -2.90 -20.88
C ILE A 13 4.09 -1.86 -19.79
N GLN A 14 3.77 -0.61 -20.09
CA GLN A 14 3.83 0.45 -19.09
C GLN A 14 2.88 0.22 -17.92
N LYS A 15 1.69 -0.28 -18.19
CA LYS A 15 0.73 -0.58 -17.13
C LYS A 15 1.23 -1.68 -16.20
N LEU A 16 1.81 -2.72 -16.76
CA LEU A 16 2.38 -3.81 -15.98
C LEU A 16 3.53 -3.29 -15.13
N ASP A 17 4.41 -2.49 -15.71
CA ASP A 17 5.52 -1.91 -14.98
C ASP A 17 5.04 -1.00 -13.85
N LYS A 18 4.01 -0.21 -14.09
CA LYS A 18 3.47 0.66 -13.05
C LYS A 18 2.92 -0.15 -11.89
N LYS A 19 2.22 -1.25 -12.17
CA LYS A 19 1.71 -2.12 -11.12
C LYS A 19 2.84 -2.70 -10.30
N ASP A 20 3.90 -3.13 -10.96
CA ASP A 20 5.05 -3.71 -10.28
C ASP A 20 5.84 -2.69 -9.46
N ARG A 21 5.64 -1.40 -9.73
CA ARG A 21 6.37 -0.34 -9.05
C ARG A 21 5.63 0.22 -7.86
N VAL A 22 4.48 -0.32 -7.52
CA VAL A 22 3.64 0.26 -6.46
C VAL A 22 3.45 -0.72 -5.33
N MET A 23 3.65 -0.21 -4.11
CA MET A 23 3.29 -0.92 -2.89
C MET A 23 2.12 -0.19 -2.26
N TYR A 24 1.15 -0.93 -1.75
CA TYR A 24 -0.06 -0.32 -1.19
C TYR A 24 -0.09 -0.45 0.33
N ILE A 25 -0.33 0.67 0.99
CA ILE A 25 -0.58 0.71 2.43
C ILE A 25 -1.92 1.39 2.62
N TYR A 26 -2.82 0.74 3.32
CA TYR A 26 -4.14 1.30 3.63
C TYR A 26 -4.21 1.64 5.11
N ALA A 27 -4.83 2.77 5.43
CA ALA A 27 -5.06 3.15 6.82
C ALA A 27 -6.51 3.61 6.96
N GLY A 28 -7.22 3.03 7.92
CA GLY A 28 -8.60 3.38 8.15
C GLY A 28 -9.21 2.50 9.22
N LYS A 29 -10.49 2.72 9.51
CA LYS A 29 -11.20 1.90 10.47
C LYS A 29 -11.52 0.55 9.87
N PRO A 30 -11.46 -0.54 10.66
CA PRO A 30 -11.94 -1.83 10.17
C PRO A 30 -13.40 -1.72 9.77
N SER A 31 -13.79 -2.47 8.74
CA SER A 31 -15.19 -2.55 8.38
C SER A 31 -15.99 -3.16 9.54
N SER A 32 -17.32 -3.02 9.50
CA SER A 32 -18.17 -3.58 10.55
C SER A 32 -17.95 -5.07 10.74
N ARG A 33 -17.52 -5.75 9.69
CA ARG A 33 -17.24 -7.18 9.70
C ARG A 33 -16.07 -7.52 10.65
N TYR A 34 -15.13 -6.62 10.81
CA TYR A 34 -13.93 -6.83 11.62
C TYR A 34 -13.90 -6.02 12.91
N SER A 35 -14.81 -5.06 13.08
CA SER A 35 -14.77 -4.18 14.23
C SER A 35 -14.99 -4.92 15.56
N ASP A 36 -15.73 -6.03 15.52
CA ASP A 36 -15.95 -6.84 16.72
C ASP A 36 -14.65 -7.45 17.24
N LYS A 37 -13.75 -7.80 16.31
CA LYS A 37 -12.49 -8.45 16.66
C LYS A 37 -11.36 -7.46 16.91
N TYR A 38 -11.32 -6.39 16.11
CA TYR A 38 -10.19 -5.46 16.13
C TYR A 38 -10.55 -4.07 16.68
N GLY A 39 -11.81 -3.85 17.05
CA GLY A 39 -12.27 -2.57 17.52
C GLY A 39 -12.56 -1.60 16.38
N SER A 40 -13.02 -0.41 16.73
CA SER A 40 -13.39 0.61 15.77
C SER A 40 -12.33 1.66 15.53
N GLY A 41 -11.16 1.54 16.19
CA GLY A 41 -10.05 2.45 15.98
C GLY A 41 -9.38 2.23 14.63
N ALA A 42 -8.67 3.24 14.14
CA ALA A 42 -7.98 3.14 12.87
C ALA A 42 -6.88 2.08 12.91
N ARG A 43 -6.74 1.37 11.81
CA ARG A 43 -5.74 0.31 11.64
C ARG A 43 -5.04 0.52 10.31
N ILE A 44 -3.87 -0.07 10.17
CA ILE A 44 -3.23 -0.13 8.86
C ILE A 44 -3.35 -1.54 8.32
N GLN A 45 -3.37 -1.63 7.00
CA GLN A 45 -3.40 -2.90 6.30
C GLN A 45 -2.23 -2.95 5.31
N LEU A 46 -1.45 -4.01 5.44
CA LEU A 46 -0.34 -4.32 4.53
C LEU A 46 -0.73 -5.61 3.82
N ASN A 47 -0.97 -5.51 2.52
CA ASN A 47 -1.57 -6.60 1.74
C ASN A 47 -2.94 -6.97 2.35
N ASP A 48 -3.12 -8.20 2.80
CA ASP A 48 -4.40 -8.69 3.31
C ASP A 48 -4.50 -8.71 4.82
N LYS A 49 -3.52 -8.16 5.53
CA LYS A 49 -3.45 -8.30 6.98
C LYS A 49 -3.42 -6.94 7.66
N PHE A 50 -4.08 -6.86 8.80
CA PHE A 50 -3.90 -5.71 9.68
C PHE A 50 -2.50 -5.77 10.28
N ALA A 51 -1.89 -4.63 10.45
CA ALA A 51 -0.52 -4.54 10.90
C ALA A 51 -0.34 -3.33 11.80
N THR A 52 0.79 -3.30 12.49
CA THR A 52 1.18 -2.14 13.29
C THR A 52 2.10 -1.25 12.46
N VAL A 53 2.27 -0.01 12.91
CA VAL A 53 3.17 0.94 12.26
C VAL A 53 4.59 0.38 12.21
N GLU A 54 5.02 -0.30 13.27
CA GLU A 54 6.36 -0.86 13.36
C GLU A 54 6.63 -1.92 12.31
N GLU A 55 5.60 -2.53 11.75
CA GLU A 55 5.76 -3.55 10.72
C GLU A 55 5.95 -2.98 9.32
N VAL A 56 5.74 -1.67 9.15
CA VAL A 56 5.82 -1.03 7.83
C VAL A 56 7.20 -1.18 7.20
N GLY A 57 8.24 -0.97 7.98
CA GLY A 57 9.61 -1.08 7.47
C GLY A 57 9.91 -2.46 6.92
N ALA A 58 9.59 -3.50 7.70
CA ALA A 58 9.82 -4.88 7.28
C ALA A 58 9.00 -5.22 6.03
N PHE A 59 7.78 -4.73 5.95
CA PHE A 59 6.93 -4.92 4.78
C PHE A 59 7.58 -4.33 3.52
N VAL A 60 8.06 -3.09 3.61
CA VAL A 60 8.71 -2.42 2.49
C VAL A 60 9.95 -3.18 2.04
N LEU A 61 10.77 -3.61 2.98
CA LEU A 61 11.99 -4.34 2.65
C LEU A 61 11.67 -5.67 1.96
N ALA A 62 10.64 -6.38 2.43
CA ALA A 62 10.23 -7.63 1.82
C ALA A 62 9.66 -7.42 0.41
N GLU A 63 8.82 -6.41 0.24
CA GLU A 63 8.24 -6.09 -1.07
C GLU A 63 9.31 -5.67 -2.06
N ARG A 64 10.27 -4.87 -1.61
CA ARG A 64 11.38 -4.43 -2.45
C ARG A 64 12.22 -5.63 -2.90
N ALA A 65 12.54 -6.52 -1.96
CA ALA A 65 13.36 -7.68 -2.26
C ALA A 65 12.67 -8.64 -3.24
N ALA A 66 11.35 -8.64 -3.27
CA ALA A 66 10.58 -9.50 -4.18
C ALA A 66 10.47 -8.92 -5.59
N LYS A 67 10.85 -7.66 -5.80
CA LYS A 67 10.77 -7.04 -7.11
C LYS A 67 12.02 -7.30 -7.92
N ARG A 68 11.89 -7.22 -9.24
CA ARG A 68 13.07 -7.29 -10.11
C ARG A 68 14.04 -6.18 -9.71
N GLN A 69 15.32 -6.46 -9.86
CA GLN A 69 16.35 -5.53 -9.40
C GLN A 69 16.20 -4.13 -9.99
N GLU A 70 15.85 -4.04 -11.27
CA GLU A 70 15.71 -2.73 -11.92
C GLU A 70 14.53 -1.92 -11.40
N LEU A 71 13.59 -2.54 -10.69
CA LEU A 71 12.45 -1.83 -10.12
C LEU A 71 12.66 -1.42 -8.66
N GLN A 72 13.65 -1.98 -8.00
CA GLN A 72 13.81 -1.79 -6.56
C GLN A 72 14.04 -0.33 -6.16
N ASN A 73 14.67 0.44 -7.01
CA ASN A 73 14.97 1.83 -6.72
C ASN A 73 13.90 2.82 -7.20
N VAL A 74 12.86 2.31 -7.87
CA VAL A 74 11.82 3.19 -8.41
C VAL A 74 10.43 2.87 -7.84
N LEU A 75 10.38 2.13 -6.75
CA LEU A 75 9.10 1.78 -6.13
C LEU A 75 8.42 3.01 -5.55
N THR A 76 7.12 3.07 -5.76
CA THR A 76 6.27 4.10 -5.16
C THR A 76 5.39 3.44 -4.12
N THR A 77 5.27 4.07 -2.96
CA THR A 77 4.32 3.64 -1.95
C THR A 77 3.03 4.43 -2.13
N SER A 78 1.95 3.74 -2.41
CA SER A 78 0.64 4.35 -2.47
C SER A 78 -0.01 4.22 -1.09
N LEU A 79 -0.09 5.34 -0.39
CA LEU A 79 -0.65 5.42 0.95
C LEU A 79 -2.08 5.92 0.83
N LYS A 80 -3.03 5.02 1.04
CA LYS A 80 -4.45 5.31 0.91
C LYS A 80 -5.07 5.38 2.30
N VAL A 81 -5.58 6.55 2.64
CA VAL A 81 -6.00 6.85 4.01
C VAL A 81 -7.45 7.30 4.03
N ASP A 82 -8.23 6.71 4.93
CA ASP A 82 -9.58 7.19 5.22
C ASP A 82 -9.47 8.61 5.77
N GLY A 83 -10.29 9.52 5.26
CA GLY A 83 -10.24 10.92 5.65
C GLY A 83 -10.43 11.19 7.12
N GLN A 84 -10.99 10.24 7.87
CA GLN A 84 -11.17 10.37 9.31
C GLN A 84 -9.99 9.84 10.12
N THR A 85 -8.97 9.31 9.46
CA THR A 85 -7.78 8.79 10.13
C THR A 85 -6.97 9.95 10.70
N LYS A 86 -6.50 9.79 11.94
CA LYS A 86 -5.71 10.84 12.60
C LYS A 86 -4.37 11.03 11.88
N MET A 87 -3.98 12.29 11.74
CA MET A 87 -2.73 12.64 11.08
C MET A 87 -1.50 12.10 11.79
N GLY A 88 -1.59 11.85 13.10
CA GLY A 88 -0.49 11.22 13.83
C GLY A 88 -0.13 9.86 13.27
N LEU A 89 -1.14 9.05 12.95
CA LEU A 89 -0.90 7.74 12.34
C LEU A 89 -0.26 7.89 10.96
N VAL A 90 -0.75 8.83 10.16
CA VAL A 90 -0.19 9.10 8.84
C VAL A 90 1.27 9.52 8.94
N SER A 91 1.58 10.39 9.88
CA SER A 91 2.97 10.84 10.10
C SER A 91 3.87 9.70 10.52
N ASP A 92 3.38 8.83 11.38
CA ASP A 92 4.15 7.67 11.85
C ASP A 92 4.45 6.72 10.70
N ILE A 93 3.48 6.49 9.83
CA ILE A 93 3.69 5.65 8.65
C ILE A 93 4.75 6.27 7.75
N LYS A 94 4.67 7.57 7.51
CA LYS A 94 5.64 8.27 6.66
C LYS A 94 7.05 8.20 7.24
N GLN A 95 7.18 8.28 8.57
CA GLN A 95 8.48 8.15 9.21
C GLN A 95 9.07 6.75 9.02
N GLU A 96 8.24 5.72 9.16
CA GLU A 96 8.71 4.36 8.93
C GLU A 96 9.15 4.16 7.49
N LEU A 97 8.45 4.76 6.55
CA LEU A 97 8.84 4.70 5.14
C LEU A 97 10.19 5.38 4.91
N ARG A 98 10.43 6.52 5.55
CA ARG A 98 11.72 7.21 5.43
C ARG A 98 12.88 6.39 5.97
N LYS A 99 12.66 5.68 7.06
CA LYS A 99 13.71 4.87 7.69
C LYS A 99 14.25 3.80 6.74
N VAL A 100 13.43 3.32 5.81
CA VAL A 100 13.86 2.31 4.85
C VAL A 100 14.02 2.90 3.45
N GLN A 101 14.16 4.20 3.35
CA GLN A 101 14.38 4.91 2.09
C GLN A 101 13.26 4.73 1.07
N ALA A 102 12.04 4.56 1.55
CA ALA A 102 10.86 4.53 0.67
C ALA A 102 10.35 5.97 0.55
N LEU A 103 11.04 6.78 -0.24
CA LEU A 103 10.83 8.22 -0.29
C LEU A 103 9.76 8.67 -1.27
N LYS A 104 9.40 7.80 -2.20
CA LYS A 104 8.43 8.14 -3.23
C LYS A 104 7.05 7.71 -2.73
N ILE A 105 6.30 8.64 -2.20
CA ILE A 105 5.02 8.39 -1.57
C ILE A 105 3.91 9.12 -2.33
N ASN A 106 2.89 8.37 -2.70
CA ASN A 106 1.68 8.92 -3.29
C ASN A 106 0.57 8.81 -2.24
N TYR A 107 0.18 9.94 -1.67
CA TYR A 107 -0.80 9.98 -0.59
C TYR A 107 -2.16 10.37 -1.14
N THR A 108 -3.16 9.56 -0.89
CA THR A 108 -4.53 9.87 -1.24
C THR A 108 -5.45 9.65 -0.06
N THR A 109 -6.51 10.44 0.03
CA THR A 109 -7.47 10.33 1.11
C THR A 109 -8.88 10.38 0.55
N ARG A 110 -9.77 9.60 1.14
CA ARG A 110 -11.19 9.61 0.81
C ARG A 110 -11.98 9.36 2.08
N ILE A 111 -13.21 9.80 2.06
CA ILE A 111 -14.11 9.60 3.20
C ILE A 111 -14.92 8.34 2.91
N GLY A 112 -14.74 7.35 3.78
CA GLY A 112 -15.62 6.17 3.80
C GLY A 112 -15.27 5.01 2.89
N ASP A 113 -14.49 5.22 1.84
CA ASP A 113 -14.27 4.17 0.84
C ASP A 113 -13.25 3.12 1.25
N TYR A 114 -12.27 3.50 2.04
CA TYR A 114 -11.16 2.60 2.35
C TYR A 114 -11.51 1.53 3.36
N THR A 115 -12.54 1.76 4.15
CA THR A 115 -12.99 0.73 5.07
C THR A 115 -13.45 -0.51 4.33
N GLN A 116 -13.94 -0.35 3.12
CA GLN A 116 -14.32 -1.48 2.28
C GLN A 116 -13.10 -2.26 1.80
N ASN A 117 -12.00 -1.57 1.57
CA ASN A 117 -10.77 -2.21 1.14
C ASN A 117 -10.06 -2.93 2.27
N LEU A 118 -10.45 -2.66 3.49
CA LEU A 118 -9.88 -3.31 4.68
C LEU A 118 -10.65 -4.57 5.07
N ASN A 119 -11.60 -4.96 4.26
CA ASN A 119 -12.35 -6.19 4.50
C ASN A 119 -11.51 -7.45 4.17
#